data_63f720bb2fd0f62c4cdbd85915600631
#
_entry.id   63f720bb2fd0f62c4cdbd85915600631
#
_cell.length_a   1.000
_cell.length_b   1.000
_cell.length_c   1.000
_cell.angle_alpha   90.00
_cell.angle_beta   90.00
_cell.angle_gamma   90.00
#
_symmetry.space_group_name_H-M   'P 1'
#
loop_
_entity.id
_entity.type
_entity.pdbx_description
1 polymer ?
#
loop_
_entity_poly.entity_id
_entity_poly.type
_entity_poly.pdbx_seq_one_letter_code
_entity_poly.pdbx_strand_id
1 'polypeptide(L)'
;MPRRRWALLAVFVAWTTYVWVTRITNTWGSGIETTGAKVFSTVLSGVMLALAVGGVVVLVQTWRRPLTVGAARFLQVFCGVTVVVWVVRAVQIIASDHDVPFKVVHVVLGVISIALAAAVWRTAAPVAGRRSPDRPVTGGPDRPLADAGDGGRR
;
A
#
# COMPACT_ATOMS: atom_id res chain seq x y z
N MET A 1 13.63 -3.63 -10.82
CA MET A 1 12.22 -4.07 -10.92
C MET A 1 11.86 -4.31 -12.38
N PRO A 2 11.13 -5.38 -12.78
CA PRO A 2 10.71 -5.55 -14.17
C PRO A 2 9.82 -4.39 -14.60
N ARG A 3 10.00 -3.90 -15.84
CA ARG A 3 9.26 -2.74 -16.40
C ARG A 3 7.75 -2.79 -16.16
N ARG A 4 7.15 -3.97 -16.28
CA ARG A 4 5.71 -4.19 -16.06
C ARG A 4 5.26 -3.87 -14.62
N ARG A 5 6.04 -4.26 -13.61
CA ARG A 5 5.71 -3.98 -12.19
C ARG A 5 5.84 -2.51 -11.88
N TRP A 6 6.85 -1.86 -12.44
CA TRP A 6 7.05 -0.42 -12.32
C TRP A 6 5.88 0.35 -12.94
N ALA A 7 5.43 -0.04 -14.14
CA ALA A 7 4.29 0.56 -14.81
C ALA A 7 2.99 0.41 -14.00
N LEU A 8 2.74 -0.77 -13.42
CA LEU A 8 1.58 -0.99 -12.54
C LEU A 8 1.58 -0.06 -11.34
N LEU A 9 2.72 0.12 -10.68
CA LEU A 9 2.84 1.04 -9.56
C LEU A 9 2.62 2.49 -10.01
N ALA A 10 3.19 2.89 -11.16
CA ALA A 10 3.00 4.23 -11.72
C ALA A 10 1.52 4.51 -12.02
N VAL A 11 0.82 3.56 -12.65
CA VAL A 11 -0.61 3.68 -12.94
C VAL A 11 -1.42 3.76 -11.65
N PHE A 12 -1.14 2.93 -10.64
CA PHE A 12 -1.83 2.96 -9.36
C PHE A 12 -1.67 4.29 -8.62
N VAL A 13 -0.45 4.84 -8.59
CA VAL A 13 -0.17 6.13 -7.96
C VAL A 13 -0.85 7.28 -8.72
N ALA A 14 -0.73 7.30 -10.04
CA ALA A 14 -1.37 8.32 -10.88
C ALA A 14 -2.89 8.29 -10.74
N TRP A 15 -3.49 7.08 -10.77
CA TRP A 15 -4.92 6.89 -10.57
C TRP A 15 -5.39 7.38 -9.21
N THR A 16 -4.69 6.98 -8.13
CA THR A 16 -5.01 7.43 -6.78
C THR A 16 -4.95 8.95 -6.67
N THR A 17 -3.88 9.56 -7.18
CA THR A 17 -3.73 11.02 -7.18
C THR A 17 -4.88 11.70 -7.92
N TYR A 18 -5.20 11.24 -9.13
CA TYR A 18 -6.30 11.79 -9.92
C TYR A 18 -7.64 11.73 -9.18
N VAL A 19 -8.01 10.56 -8.66
CA VAL A 19 -9.29 10.36 -7.97
C VAL A 19 -9.41 11.27 -6.74
N TRP A 20 -8.36 11.35 -5.93
CA TRP A 20 -8.43 12.10 -4.67
C TRP A 20 -8.27 13.62 -4.84
N VAL A 21 -7.53 14.09 -5.84
CA VAL A 21 -7.51 15.51 -6.21
C VAL A 21 -8.88 15.94 -6.74
N THR A 22 -9.45 15.20 -7.68
CA THR A 22 -10.80 15.48 -8.21
C THR A 22 -11.85 15.47 -7.10
N ARG A 23 -11.71 14.58 -6.11
CA ARG A 23 -12.61 14.53 -4.96
C ARG A 23 -12.55 15.83 -4.13
N ILE A 24 -11.36 16.34 -3.83
CA ILE A 24 -11.21 17.60 -3.07
C ILE A 24 -11.89 18.73 -3.84
N THR A 25 -11.61 18.88 -5.13
CA THR A 25 -12.21 19.96 -5.94
C THR A 25 -13.73 19.87 -5.97
N ASN A 26 -14.29 18.68 -6.12
CA ASN A 26 -15.74 18.47 -6.14
C ASN A 26 -16.39 18.75 -4.78
N THR A 27 -15.75 18.35 -3.67
CA THR A 27 -16.27 18.59 -2.31
C THR A 27 -16.39 20.09 -2.01
N TRP A 28 -15.43 20.89 -2.40
CA TRP A 28 -15.45 22.34 -2.17
C TRP A 28 -16.29 23.09 -3.20
N GLY A 29 -16.49 22.54 -4.40
CA GLY A 29 -17.38 23.09 -5.43
C GLY A 29 -18.87 22.85 -5.15
N SER A 30 -19.22 21.86 -4.31
CA SER A 30 -20.61 21.55 -3.96
C SER A 30 -21.12 22.46 -2.84
N GLY A 31 -22.24 23.17 -3.05
CA GLY A 31 -22.93 23.96 -2.03
C GLY A 31 -23.76 23.15 -1.05
N ILE A 32 -23.89 21.84 -1.25
CA ILE A 32 -24.89 20.97 -0.58
C ILE A 32 -24.32 20.27 0.64
N GLU A 33 -23.00 20.03 0.73
CA GLU A 33 -22.40 19.29 1.84
C GLU A 33 -22.21 20.15 3.09
N THR A 34 -22.43 19.53 4.26
CA THR A 34 -22.17 20.15 5.56
C THR A 34 -20.68 20.39 5.76
N THR A 35 -20.30 21.38 6.55
CA THR A 35 -18.87 21.68 6.85
C THR A 35 -18.15 20.47 7.43
N GLY A 36 -18.79 19.70 8.30
CA GLY A 36 -18.21 18.48 8.87
C GLY A 36 -17.92 17.42 7.81
N ALA A 37 -18.82 17.21 6.86
CA ALA A 37 -18.62 16.29 5.74
C ALA A 37 -17.46 16.73 4.83
N LYS A 38 -17.35 18.04 4.56
CA LYS A 38 -16.24 18.62 3.78
C LYS A 38 -14.90 18.42 4.48
N VAL A 39 -14.80 18.68 5.77
CA VAL A 39 -13.57 18.50 6.56
C VAL A 39 -13.17 17.03 6.56
N PHE A 40 -14.09 16.11 6.87
CA PHE A 40 -13.82 14.68 6.84
C PHE A 40 -13.33 14.20 5.46
N SER A 41 -14.01 14.61 4.38
CA SER A 41 -13.63 14.29 3.01
C SER A 41 -12.23 14.81 2.66
N THR A 42 -11.91 16.04 3.10
CA THR A 42 -10.59 16.66 2.86
C THR A 42 -9.48 15.95 3.61
N VAL A 43 -9.69 15.62 4.89
CA VAL A 43 -8.71 14.87 5.70
C VAL A 43 -8.45 13.50 5.09
N LEU A 44 -9.50 12.76 4.73
CA LEU A 44 -9.36 11.46 4.09
C LEU A 44 -8.60 11.56 2.76
N SER A 45 -8.93 12.55 1.94
CA SER A 45 -8.24 12.81 0.67
C SER A 45 -6.76 13.16 0.90
N GLY A 46 -6.47 13.96 1.92
CA GLY A 46 -5.10 14.31 2.32
C GLY A 46 -4.28 13.08 2.71
N VAL A 47 -4.85 12.16 3.49
CA VAL A 47 -4.20 10.90 3.85
C VAL A 47 -3.90 10.06 2.60
N MET A 48 -4.86 9.93 1.69
CA MET A 48 -4.67 9.16 0.46
C MET A 48 -3.62 9.78 -0.47
N LEU A 49 -3.57 11.12 -0.55
CA LEU A 49 -2.55 11.83 -1.32
C LEU A 49 -1.16 11.70 -0.66
N ALA A 50 -1.06 11.73 0.67
CA ALA A 50 0.20 11.47 1.37
C ALA A 50 0.73 10.06 1.08
N LEU A 51 -0.15 9.05 1.07
CA LEU A 51 0.20 7.69 0.66
C LEU A 51 0.62 7.62 -0.82
N ALA A 52 -0.05 8.38 -1.70
CA ALA A 52 0.34 8.46 -3.11
C ALA A 52 1.72 9.10 -3.29
N VAL A 53 2.05 10.17 -2.53
CA VAL A 53 3.40 10.76 -2.50
C VAL A 53 4.44 9.74 -2.05
N GLY A 54 4.17 8.98 -0.98
CA GLY A 54 5.02 7.85 -0.58
C GLY A 54 5.18 6.82 -1.70
N GLY A 55 4.12 6.53 -2.44
CA GLY A 55 4.15 5.68 -3.63
C GLY A 55 5.05 6.23 -4.74
N VAL A 56 5.04 7.55 -4.98
CA VAL A 56 5.98 8.23 -5.91
C VAL A 56 7.43 8.03 -5.44
N VAL A 57 7.70 8.22 -4.15
CA VAL A 57 9.04 8.01 -3.59
C VAL A 57 9.53 6.58 -3.84
N VAL A 58 8.68 5.58 -3.56
CA VAL A 58 9.00 4.18 -3.86
C VAL A 58 9.23 3.97 -5.35
N LEU A 59 8.40 4.58 -6.21
CA LEU A 59 8.52 4.50 -7.66
C LEU A 59 9.88 5.03 -8.15
N VAL A 60 10.30 6.19 -7.66
CA VAL A 60 11.59 6.82 -8.00
C VAL A 60 12.77 5.98 -7.49
N GLN A 61 12.69 5.50 -6.25
CA GLN A 61 13.73 4.65 -5.65
C GLN A 61 13.91 3.33 -6.43
N THR A 62 12.80 2.72 -6.86
CA THR A 62 12.82 1.43 -7.55
C THR A 62 13.15 1.54 -9.04
N TRP A 63 13.27 2.75 -9.58
CA TRP A 63 13.78 2.95 -10.95
C TRP A 63 15.18 2.38 -11.14
N ARG A 64 16.07 2.63 -10.17
CA ARG A 64 17.49 2.24 -10.23
C ARG A 64 17.89 1.16 -9.22
N ARG A 65 17.04 0.84 -8.25
CA ARG A 65 17.32 -0.10 -7.15
C ARG A 65 16.24 -1.17 -7.05
N PRO A 66 16.55 -2.36 -6.53
CA PRO A 66 15.53 -3.35 -6.23
C PRO A 66 14.59 -2.85 -5.13
N LEU A 67 13.35 -3.37 -5.13
CA LEU A 67 12.37 -3.08 -4.10
C LEU A 67 12.86 -3.62 -2.74
N THR A 68 12.96 -2.75 -1.75
CA THR A 68 13.32 -3.12 -0.37
C THR A 68 12.14 -3.69 0.39
N VAL A 69 12.39 -4.43 1.47
CA VAL A 69 11.33 -4.98 2.34
C VAL A 69 10.47 -3.88 2.95
N GLY A 70 11.10 -2.76 3.39
CA GLY A 70 10.37 -1.62 3.94
C GLY A 70 9.43 -0.98 2.91
N ALA A 71 9.92 -0.73 1.69
CA ALA A 71 9.11 -0.20 0.60
C ALA A 71 7.97 -1.17 0.20
N ALA A 72 8.22 -2.48 0.21
CA ALA A 72 7.20 -3.48 -0.08
C ALA A 72 6.10 -3.49 1.00
N ARG A 73 6.45 -3.39 2.28
CA ARG A 73 5.49 -3.26 3.39
C ARG A 73 4.68 -1.98 3.30
N PHE A 74 5.33 -0.86 3.00
CA PHE A 74 4.63 0.40 2.76
C PHE A 74 3.58 0.26 1.64
N LEU A 75 3.93 -0.36 0.51
CA LEU A 75 2.99 -0.60 -0.58
C LEU A 75 1.83 -1.51 -0.15
N GLN A 76 2.07 -2.51 0.69
CA GLN A 76 1.00 -3.33 1.25
C GLN A 76 0.04 -2.51 2.12
N VAL A 77 0.56 -1.66 3.00
CA VAL A 77 -0.28 -0.75 3.81
C VAL A 77 -1.09 0.17 2.91
N PHE A 78 -0.46 0.80 1.91
CA PHE A 78 -1.15 1.67 0.97
C PHE A 78 -2.28 0.94 0.21
N CYS A 79 -2.01 -0.25 -0.31
CA CYS A 79 -3.03 -1.07 -0.97
C CYS A 79 -4.16 -1.46 0.00
N GLY A 80 -3.83 -1.90 1.22
CA GLY A 80 -4.80 -2.27 2.25
C GLY A 80 -5.72 -1.10 2.61
N VAL A 81 -5.16 0.08 2.87
CA VAL A 81 -5.92 1.30 3.13
C VAL A 81 -6.83 1.64 1.96
N THR A 82 -6.33 1.56 0.72
CA THR A 82 -7.14 1.79 -0.49
C THR A 82 -8.35 0.87 -0.54
N VAL A 83 -8.16 -0.43 -0.31
CA VAL A 83 -9.26 -1.41 -0.32
C VAL A 83 -10.29 -1.08 0.77
N VAL A 84 -9.85 -0.86 2.02
CA VAL A 84 -10.74 -0.54 3.14
C VAL A 84 -11.55 0.72 2.86
N VAL A 85 -10.91 1.79 2.41
CA VAL A 85 -11.58 3.05 2.08
C VAL A 85 -12.64 2.85 1.00
N TRP A 86 -12.34 2.12 -0.07
CA TRP A 86 -13.30 1.90 -1.15
C TRP A 86 -14.44 0.97 -0.74
N VAL A 87 -14.21 -0.06 0.08
CA VAL A 87 -15.28 -0.91 0.63
C VAL A 87 -16.23 -0.10 1.50
N VAL A 88 -15.69 0.69 2.44
CA VAL A 88 -16.50 1.56 3.30
C VAL A 88 -17.31 2.56 2.46
N ARG A 89 -16.68 3.19 1.48
CA ARG A 89 -17.35 4.14 0.57
C ARG A 89 -18.44 3.47 -0.25
N ALA A 90 -18.20 2.28 -0.78
CA ALA A 90 -19.20 1.54 -1.54
C ALA A 90 -20.45 1.26 -0.69
N VAL A 91 -20.26 0.80 0.55
CA VAL A 91 -21.37 0.56 1.48
C VAL A 91 -22.14 1.86 1.74
N GLN A 92 -21.46 2.97 2.03
CA GLN A 92 -22.10 4.27 2.27
C GLN A 92 -22.90 4.76 1.06
N ILE A 93 -22.36 4.62 -0.16
CA ILE A 93 -23.00 5.07 -1.39
C ILE A 93 -24.22 4.21 -1.73
N ILE A 94 -24.14 2.88 -1.53
CA ILE A 94 -25.28 1.99 -1.76
C ILE A 94 -26.42 2.30 -0.79
N ALA A 95 -26.08 2.58 0.47
CA ALA A 95 -27.06 2.91 1.52
C ALA A 95 -27.63 4.33 1.44
N SER A 96 -27.10 5.19 0.58
CA SER A 96 -27.54 6.59 0.42
C SER A 96 -28.62 6.75 -0.65
N ASP A 97 -29.40 7.83 -0.59
CA ASP A 97 -30.45 8.17 -1.56
C ASP A 97 -29.93 8.87 -2.83
N HIS A 98 -28.68 8.60 -3.22
CA HIS A 98 -28.09 9.17 -4.43
C HIS A 98 -28.66 8.52 -5.70
N ASP A 99 -28.65 9.29 -6.80
CA ASP A 99 -29.07 8.84 -8.11
C ASP A 99 -28.28 7.62 -8.62
N VAL A 100 -28.92 6.79 -9.44
CA VAL A 100 -28.31 5.60 -10.02
C VAL A 100 -27.02 5.90 -10.79
N PRO A 101 -26.93 6.94 -11.64
CA PRO A 101 -25.69 7.30 -12.34
C PRO A 101 -24.54 7.59 -11.38
N PHE A 102 -24.79 8.30 -10.26
CA PHE A 102 -23.79 8.58 -9.24
C PHE A 102 -23.26 7.29 -8.60
N LYS A 103 -24.17 6.37 -8.23
CA LYS A 103 -23.80 5.07 -7.65
C LYS A 103 -22.94 4.25 -8.61
N VAL A 104 -23.32 4.18 -9.88
CA VAL A 104 -22.59 3.42 -10.90
C VAL A 104 -21.16 3.95 -11.08
N VAL A 105 -21.00 5.27 -11.25
CA VAL A 105 -19.65 5.87 -11.39
C VAL A 105 -18.76 5.54 -10.19
N HIS A 106 -19.28 5.66 -8.98
CA HIS A 106 -18.47 5.40 -7.77
C HIS A 106 -18.13 3.91 -7.59
N VAL A 107 -19.04 3.00 -7.95
CA VAL A 107 -18.75 1.57 -7.94
C VAL A 107 -17.66 1.24 -8.96
N VAL A 108 -17.72 1.80 -10.16
CA VAL A 108 -16.68 1.60 -11.19
C VAL A 108 -15.32 2.12 -10.71
N LEU A 109 -15.27 3.35 -10.15
CA LEU A 109 -14.04 3.89 -9.57
C LEU A 109 -13.48 3.01 -8.46
N GLY A 110 -14.35 2.48 -7.59
CA GLY A 110 -13.98 1.57 -6.51
C GLY A 110 -13.39 0.26 -7.03
N VAL A 111 -14.06 -0.37 -8.01
CA VAL A 111 -13.61 -1.62 -8.63
C VAL A 111 -12.23 -1.45 -9.28
N ILE A 112 -12.02 -0.38 -10.05
CA ILE A 112 -10.73 -0.09 -10.68
C ILE A 112 -9.64 0.11 -9.60
N SER A 113 -9.95 0.90 -8.56
CA SER A 113 -9.00 1.18 -7.46
C SER A 113 -8.60 -0.09 -6.71
N ILE A 114 -9.57 -0.96 -6.39
CA ILE A 114 -9.33 -2.24 -5.71
C ILE A 114 -8.53 -3.19 -6.61
N ALA A 115 -8.86 -3.27 -7.90
CA ALA A 115 -8.14 -4.11 -8.85
C ALA A 115 -6.67 -3.69 -8.98
N LEU A 116 -6.39 -2.38 -9.10
CA LEU A 116 -5.03 -1.84 -9.13
C LEU A 116 -4.28 -2.10 -7.82
N ALA A 117 -4.93 -1.87 -6.67
CA ALA A 117 -4.35 -2.17 -5.37
C ALA A 117 -4.00 -3.66 -5.22
N ALA A 118 -4.89 -4.57 -5.62
CA ALA A 118 -4.64 -6.01 -5.60
C ALA A 118 -3.48 -6.42 -6.53
N ALA A 119 -3.38 -5.81 -7.72
CA ALA A 119 -2.28 -6.06 -8.64
C ALA A 119 -0.94 -5.61 -8.04
N VAL A 120 -0.87 -4.42 -7.44
CA VAL A 120 0.35 -3.92 -6.77
C VAL A 120 0.68 -4.78 -5.55
N TRP A 121 -0.30 -5.16 -4.73
CA TRP A 121 -0.11 -6.05 -3.58
C TRP A 121 0.58 -7.35 -3.97
N ARG A 122 0.10 -8.02 -5.03
CA ARG A 122 0.69 -9.26 -5.53
C ARG A 122 2.15 -9.11 -5.94
N THR A 123 2.56 -7.93 -6.39
CA THR A 123 3.97 -7.67 -6.74
C THR A 123 4.85 -7.40 -5.53
N ALA A 124 4.30 -6.83 -4.45
CA ALA A 124 5.01 -6.47 -3.23
C ALA A 124 5.12 -7.64 -2.23
N ALA A 125 4.11 -8.52 -2.16
CA ALA A 125 4.00 -9.60 -1.17
C ALA A 125 5.25 -10.51 -1.09
N PRO A 126 5.84 -10.99 -2.20
CA PRO A 126 7.02 -11.87 -2.13
C PRO A 126 8.26 -11.18 -1.53
N VAL A 127 8.35 -9.85 -1.65
CA VAL A 127 9.47 -9.06 -1.11
C VAL A 127 9.24 -8.75 0.36
N ALA A 128 8.02 -8.39 0.74
CA ALA A 128 7.65 -8.06 2.12
C ALA A 128 7.78 -9.26 3.07
N GLY A 129 7.57 -10.49 2.58
CA GLY A 129 7.69 -11.73 3.34
C GLY A 129 9.13 -12.20 3.56
N ARG A 130 10.12 -11.61 2.93
CA ARG A 130 11.53 -11.94 3.16
C ARG A 130 11.94 -11.47 4.56
N ARG A 131 12.33 -12.42 5.43
CA ARG A 131 12.97 -12.08 6.71
C ARG A 131 14.31 -11.41 6.40
N SER A 132 14.63 -10.31 7.09
CA SER A 132 15.96 -9.71 7.04
C SER A 132 16.99 -10.80 7.42
N PRO A 133 18.06 -10.97 6.62
CA PRO A 133 19.14 -11.91 6.95
C PRO A 133 19.90 -11.56 8.24
N ASP A 134 19.74 -10.32 8.72
CA ASP A 134 20.52 -9.73 9.81
C ASP A 134 19.95 -9.97 11.21
N ARG A 135 19.22 -11.06 11.44
CA ARG A 135 19.02 -11.48 12.82
C ARG A 135 20.21 -12.35 13.20
N PRO A 136 21.17 -11.84 14.01
CA PRO A 136 22.22 -12.68 14.56
C PRO A 136 21.54 -13.88 15.22
N VAL A 137 21.92 -15.07 14.87
CA VAL A 137 21.56 -16.26 15.63
C VAL A 137 22.28 -16.11 16.97
N THR A 138 21.66 -15.35 17.89
CA THR A 138 22.12 -15.26 19.26
C THR A 138 21.83 -16.60 19.92
N GLY A 139 22.89 -17.32 20.20
CA GLY A 139 22.88 -18.39 21.19
C GLY A 139 22.51 -19.76 20.67
N GLY A 140 23.40 -20.40 19.96
CA GLY A 140 23.61 -21.82 20.23
C GLY A 140 24.36 -21.93 21.55
N PRO A 141 23.87 -22.73 22.51
CA PRO A 141 24.63 -22.97 23.74
C PRO A 141 25.95 -23.62 23.38
N ASP A 142 26.98 -23.14 24.06
CA ASP A 142 28.35 -23.64 24.02
C ASP A 142 28.37 -25.17 23.78
N ARG A 143 28.86 -25.56 22.60
CA ARG A 143 29.36 -26.94 22.50
C ARG A 143 30.59 -27.01 23.38
N PRO A 144 30.58 -27.82 24.45
CA PRO A 144 31.79 -28.11 25.19
C PRO A 144 32.81 -28.66 24.19
N LEU A 145 33.98 -28.04 24.16
CA LEU A 145 35.16 -28.62 23.54
C LEU A 145 35.36 -29.99 24.17
N ALA A 146 34.91 -31.03 23.47
CA ALA A 146 35.23 -32.39 23.82
C ALA A 146 36.75 -32.50 23.83
N ASP A 147 37.24 -32.58 25.02
CA ASP A 147 38.53 -32.99 25.47
C ASP A 147 39.20 -33.94 24.45
N ALA A 148 40.19 -33.45 23.75
CA ALA A 148 41.11 -34.26 22.98
C ALA A 148 42.05 -34.92 23.96
N GLY A 149 41.53 -35.98 24.58
CA GLY A 149 42.31 -36.90 25.40
C GLY A 149 43.54 -37.41 24.70
N ASP A 150 44.61 -36.98 25.28
CA ASP A 150 45.92 -37.63 25.36
C ASP A 150 45.85 -39.14 25.25
N GLY A 151 46.67 -39.70 24.39
CA GLY A 151 46.92 -41.14 24.25
C GLY A 151 48.07 -41.35 23.30
N GLY A 152 49.23 -41.16 23.64
CA GLY A 152 50.18 -41.79 24.45
C GLY A 152 50.62 -43.15 23.94
N ARG A 153 51.87 -43.21 23.53
CA ARG A 153 52.78 -44.38 23.57
C ARG A 153 52.64 -45.47 22.48
N ARG A 154 53.64 -45.59 21.75
CA ARG A 154 54.74 -46.58 21.51
C ARG A 154 55.03 -46.71 20.04
#